data_8b82bb474b117e7ee3e49ee3933dcdba
#
_entry.id   8b82bb474b117e7ee3e49ee3933dcdba
#
_cell.length_a   1.000
_cell.length_b   1.000
_cell.length_c   1.000
_cell.angle_alpha   90.00
_cell.angle_beta   90.00
_cell.angle_gamma   90.00
#
_symmetry.space_group_name_H-M   'P 1'
#
loop_
_entity.id
_entity.type
_entity.pdbx_description
1 polymer ?
#
loop_
_entity_poly.entity_id
_entity_poly.type
_entity_poly.pdbx_seq_one_letter_code
_entity_poly.pdbx_strand_id
1 'polypeptide(L)'
;MSVFPPEPKMGWNLHVTVAAVVENAGRFLLVEEETIDGVRLNQPAGHLDEGESLLAACSREALEETAHRVVPRALVGVYQWPRSDGEITYVRFAFAADLAGFEEGRVLDKGILRAVWMTRDELAACPERHRSPLVLRCIDDYLAGRRYPLDLIRHYD
;
A
#
# COMPACT_ATOMS: atom_id res chain seq x y z
N MET A 1 -23.11 1.37 -32.41
CA MET A 1 -22.32 1.84 -31.26
C MET A 1 -23.26 2.14 -30.11
N SER A 2 -23.15 1.43 -29.01
CA SER A 2 -24.01 1.68 -27.84
C SER A 2 -23.59 2.98 -27.18
N VAL A 3 -24.56 3.87 -26.97
CA VAL A 3 -24.35 5.17 -26.31
C VAL A 3 -24.20 4.98 -24.77
N PHE A 4 -24.49 3.79 -24.26
CA PHE A 4 -24.40 3.47 -22.85
C PHE A 4 -23.12 2.69 -22.56
N PRO A 5 -22.44 2.97 -21.43
CA PRO A 5 -21.34 2.15 -21.02
C PRO A 5 -21.82 0.69 -20.86
N PRO A 6 -20.95 -0.29 -21.13
CA PRO A 6 -21.32 -1.69 -20.90
C PRO A 6 -21.75 -1.87 -19.44
N GLU A 7 -22.78 -2.68 -19.23
CA GLU A 7 -23.20 -3.02 -17.86
C GLU A 7 -22.02 -3.66 -17.12
N PRO A 8 -21.84 -3.30 -15.83
CA PRO A 8 -20.77 -3.90 -15.04
C PRO A 8 -20.96 -5.42 -15.01
N LYS A 9 -19.90 -6.15 -15.31
CA LYS A 9 -19.91 -7.60 -15.22
C LYS A 9 -20.27 -8.00 -13.79
N MET A 10 -21.36 -8.74 -13.61
CA MET A 10 -21.69 -9.31 -12.29
C MET A 10 -20.51 -10.12 -11.78
N GLY A 11 -20.04 -9.80 -10.57
CA GLY A 11 -18.94 -10.50 -9.90
C GLY A 11 -17.55 -9.85 -10.05
N TRP A 12 -17.41 -8.73 -10.75
CA TRP A 12 -16.14 -7.99 -10.76
C TRP A 12 -16.02 -7.11 -9.54
N ASN A 13 -15.03 -7.42 -8.67
CA ASN A 13 -14.74 -6.65 -7.48
C ASN A 13 -13.52 -5.75 -7.70
N LEU A 14 -13.74 -4.45 -7.59
CA LEU A 14 -12.69 -3.44 -7.64
C LEU A 14 -12.40 -2.97 -6.22
N HIS A 15 -11.15 -3.08 -5.78
CA HIS A 15 -10.69 -2.65 -4.47
C HIS A 15 -9.69 -1.50 -4.62
N VAL A 16 -10.02 -0.35 -4.06
CA VAL A 16 -9.10 0.79 -3.98
C VAL A 16 -8.31 0.68 -2.68
N THR A 17 -6.99 0.66 -2.79
CA THR A 17 -6.08 0.56 -1.65
C THR A 17 -5.03 1.65 -1.69
N VAL A 18 -4.45 1.91 -0.54
CA VAL A 18 -3.32 2.83 -0.37
C VAL A 18 -2.15 2.08 0.23
N ALA A 19 -0.94 2.54 -0.05
CA ALA A 19 0.28 1.98 0.52
C ALA A 19 1.29 3.09 0.79
N ALA A 20 2.04 2.95 1.87
CA ALA A 20 3.13 3.86 2.22
C ALA A 20 4.48 3.23 1.89
N VAL A 21 5.29 3.94 1.12
CA VAL A 21 6.70 3.61 0.89
C VAL A 21 7.52 4.55 1.77
N VAL A 22 8.07 4.01 2.85
CA VAL A 22 8.80 4.77 3.87
C VAL A 22 10.21 4.23 3.94
N GLU A 23 11.19 5.07 3.59
CA GLU A 23 12.61 4.74 3.67
C GLU A 23 13.26 5.46 4.85
N ASN A 24 14.07 4.73 5.58
CA ASN A 24 14.94 5.29 6.61
C ASN A 24 16.28 4.55 6.59
N ALA A 25 17.36 5.29 6.37
CA ALA A 25 18.72 4.74 6.33
C ALA A 25 18.88 3.53 5.38
N GLY A 26 18.27 3.59 4.22
CA GLY A 26 18.33 2.53 3.19
C GLY A 26 17.41 1.33 3.44
N ARG A 27 16.59 1.38 4.49
CA ARG A 27 15.62 0.34 4.82
C ARG A 27 14.21 0.85 4.65
N PHE A 28 13.32 -0.06 4.26
CA PHE A 28 11.91 0.25 4.01
C PHE A 28 11.05 -0.34 5.11
N LEU A 29 10.06 0.45 5.55
CA LEU A 29 9.08 0.01 6.52
C LEU A 29 8.09 -0.96 5.87
N LEU A 30 8.04 -2.17 6.39
CA LEU A 30 7.15 -3.23 5.93
C LEU A 30 6.38 -3.82 7.11
N VAL A 31 5.37 -4.61 6.82
CA VAL A 31 4.63 -5.40 7.79
C VAL A 31 4.75 -6.89 7.45
N GLU A 32 4.79 -7.71 8.51
CA GLU A 32 4.52 -9.14 8.40
C GLU A 32 3.06 -9.36 8.79
N GLU A 33 2.28 -9.91 7.87
CA GLU A 33 0.86 -10.16 8.09
C GLU A 33 0.49 -11.62 7.89
N GLU A 34 -0.45 -12.10 8.68
CA GLU A 34 -1.04 -13.42 8.49
C GLU A 34 -2.02 -13.37 7.34
N THR A 35 -1.89 -14.32 6.41
CA THR A 35 -2.78 -14.49 5.29
C THR A 35 -3.23 -15.95 5.19
N ILE A 36 -4.21 -16.21 4.34
CA ILE A 36 -4.65 -17.58 4.06
C ILE A 36 -3.48 -18.46 3.51
N ASP A 37 -2.50 -17.83 2.87
CA ASP A 37 -1.33 -18.50 2.29
C ASP A 37 -0.10 -18.46 3.20
N GLY A 38 -0.26 -18.10 4.47
CA GLY A 38 0.80 -17.97 5.45
C GLY A 38 1.20 -16.52 5.70
N VAL A 39 2.33 -16.33 6.39
CA VAL A 39 2.85 -14.99 6.71
C VAL A 39 3.47 -14.36 5.46
N ARG A 40 3.06 -13.13 5.16
CA ARG A 40 3.53 -12.37 4.00
C ARG A 40 4.04 -10.99 4.41
N LEU A 41 4.93 -10.47 3.57
CA LEU A 41 5.44 -9.10 3.66
C LEU A 41 4.64 -8.17 2.75
N ASN A 42 4.35 -6.99 3.24
CA ASN A 42 3.68 -5.93 2.47
C ASN A 42 4.18 -4.57 2.92
N GLN A 43 3.96 -3.54 2.11
CA GLN A 43 3.98 -2.18 2.65
C GLN A 43 2.89 -2.04 3.70
N PRO A 44 2.99 -1.05 4.61
CA PRO A 44 1.81 -0.58 5.34
C PRO A 44 0.75 -0.17 4.31
N ALA A 45 -0.38 -0.88 4.29
CA ALA A 45 -1.35 -0.76 3.21
C ALA A 45 -2.72 -1.25 3.63
N GLY A 46 -3.77 -0.71 3.04
CA GLY A 46 -5.12 -1.15 3.27
C GLY A 46 -6.13 -0.43 2.39
N HIS A 47 -7.40 -0.73 2.64
CA HIS A 47 -8.51 -0.20 1.86
C HIS A 47 -8.80 1.25 2.21
N LEU A 48 -9.22 2.00 1.20
CA LEU A 48 -9.81 3.32 1.40
C LEU A 48 -11.15 3.17 2.12
N ASP A 49 -11.32 3.90 3.21
CA ASP A 49 -12.60 3.96 3.92
C ASP A 49 -13.53 5.02 3.30
N GLU A 50 -14.82 4.83 3.49
CA GLU A 50 -15.82 5.79 3.00
C GLU A 50 -15.57 7.19 3.58
N GLY A 51 -15.55 8.18 2.71
CA GLY A 51 -15.43 9.58 3.10
C GLY A 51 -14.01 10.06 3.43
N GLU A 52 -13.01 9.18 3.47
CA GLU A 52 -11.63 9.63 3.71
C GLU A 52 -10.88 9.92 2.41
N SER A 53 -9.91 10.84 2.49
CA SER A 53 -9.00 11.08 1.36
C SER A 53 -7.97 9.96 1.25
N LEU A 54 -7.39 9.78 0.05
CA LEU A 54 -6.32 8.81 -0.16
C LEU A 54 -5.10 9.10 0.73
N LEU A 55 -4.77 10.37 0.95
CA LEU A 55 -3.66 10.76 1.82
C LEU A 55 -3.93 10.41 3.28
N ALA A 56 -5.14 10.68 3.76
CA ALA A 56 -5.55 10.32 5.12
C ALA A 56 -5.55 8.80 5.31
N ALA A 57 -6.03 8.05 4.33
CA ALA A 57 -6.00 6.59 4.35
C ALA A 57 -4.58 6.05 4.47
N CYS A 58 -3.64 6.60 3.71
CA CYS A 58 -2.23 6.20 3.77
C CYS A 58 -1.64 6.39 5.17
N SER A 59 -1.86 7.56 5.77
CA SER A 59 -1.39 7.86 7.13
C SER A 59 -2.05 6.98 8.18
N ARG A 60 -3.35 6.73 8.06
CA ARG A 60 -4.12 5.87 8.96
C ARG A 60 -3.61 4.43 8.92
N GLU A 61 -3.48 3.86 7.74
CA GLU A 61 -3.02 2.47 7.59
C GLU A 61 -1.60 2.28 8.14
N ALA A 62 -0.69 3.22 7.87
CA ALA A 62 0.66 3.14 8.41
C ALA A 62 0.65 3.16 9.96
N LEU A 63 -0.17 4.00 10.58
CA LEU A 63 -0.28 4.08 12.02
C LEU A 63 -0.90 2.81 12.61
N GLU A 64 -1.99 2.31 12.01
CA GLU A 64 -2.70 1.11 12.48
C GLU A 64 -1.85 -0.16 12.35
N GLU A 65 -1.02 -0.25 11.31
CA GLU A 65 -0.25 -1.46 11.01
C GLU A 65 1.18 -1.43 11.55
N THR A 66 1.74 -0.26 11.81
CA THR A 66 3.16 -0.14 12.21
C THR A 66 3.42 0.71 13.44
N ALA A 67 2.40 1.36 14.00
CA ALA A 67 2.53 2.37 15.05
C ALA A 67 3.37 3.60 14.65
N HIS A 68 3.74 3.72 13.38
CA HIS A 68 4.47 4.88 12.87
C HIS A 68 3.51 5.90 12.28
N ARG A 69 3.70 7.18 12.65
CA ARG A 69 3.07 8.29 11.98
C ARG A 69 3.90 8.64 10.76
N VAL A 70 3.23 8.75 9.63
CA VAL A 70 3.87 9.12 8.37
C VAL A 70 3.11 10.25 7.70
N VAL A 71 3.81 11.03 6.91
CA VAL A 71 3.24 12.11 6.12
C VAL A 71 3.54 11.84 4.65
N PRO A 72 2.51 11.55 3.82
CA PRO A 72 2.70 11.42 2.38
C PRO A 72 3.28 12.68 1.77
N ARG A 73 4.29 12.53 0.90
CA ARG A 73 4.99 13.64 0.24
C ARG A 73 4.82 13.65 -1.26
N ALA A 74 4.70 12.48 -1.87
CA ALA A 74 4.54 12.34 -3.31
C ALA A 74 3.82 11.03 -3.63
N LEU A 75 3.18 10.97 -4.80
CA LEU A 75 2.67 9.72 -5.33
C LEU A 75 3.83 9.00 -6.04
N VAL A 76 4.08 7.77 -5.70
CA VAL A 76 5.05 6.89 -6.40
C VAL A 76 4.42 6.31 -7.66
N GLY A 77 3.19 5.89 -7.57
CA GLY A 77 2.45 5.34 -8.71
C GLY A 77 1.05 4.88 -8.35
N VAL A 78 0.30 4.58 -9.39
CA VAL A 78 -1.01 3.93 -9.32
C VAL A 78 -0.89 2.58 -10.01
N TYR A 79 -1.26 1.51 -9.31
CA TYR A 79 -1.05 0.14 -9.78
C TYR A 79 -2.38 -0.57 -9.88
N GLN A 80 -2.74 -0.98 -11.09
CA GLN A 80 -3.88 -1.84 -11.31
C GLN A 80 -3.39 -3.28 -11.41
N TRP A 81 -3.82 -4.11 -10.48
CA TRP A 81 -3.40 -5.50 -10.43
C TRP A 81 -4.59 -6.43 -10.23
N PRO A 82 -4.94 -7.21 -11.25
CA PRO A 82 -5.92 -8.29 -11.08
C PRO A 82 -5.25 -9.45 -10.31
N ARG A 83 -5.90 -9.87 -9.22
CA ARG A 83 -5.45 -11.04 -8.48
C ARG A 83 -5.52 -12.29 -9.38
N SER A 84 -4.62 -13.25 -9.15
CA SER A 84 -4.46 -14.42 -10.02
C SER A 84 -5.72 -15.28 -10.15
N ASP A 85 -6.64 -15.27 -9.17
CA ASP A 85 -7.94 -15.95 -9.25
C ASP A 85 -8.98 -15.19 -10.09
N GLY A 86 -8.68 -13.95 -10.50
CA GLY A 86 -9.57 -13.11 -11.30
C GLY A 86 -10.79 -12.55 -10.59
N GLU A 87 -10.94 -12.80 -9.28
CA GLU A 87 -12.10 -12.37 -8.50
C GLU A 87 -12.01 -10.92 -8.06
N ILE A 88 -10.80 -10.43 -7.80
CA ILE A 88 -10.54 -9.08 -7.31
C ILE A 88 -9.53 -8.39 -8.21
N THR A 89 -9.81 -7.13 -8.54
CA THR A 89 -8.83 -6.22 -9.12
C THR A 89 -8.50 -5.14 -8.09
N TYR A 90 -7.22 -4.99 -7.75
CA TYR A 90 -6.74 -3.94 -6.88
C TYR A 90 -6.32 -2.73 -7.70
N VAL A 91 -6.67 -1.55 -7.21
CA VAL A 91 -6.08 -0.28 -7.65
C VAL A 91 -5.38 0.31 -6.44
N ARG A 92 -4.05 0.23 -6.44
CA ARG A 92 -3.21 0.70 -5.33
C ARG A 92 -2.65 2.08 -5.65
N PHE A 93 -2.83 3.00 -4.72
CA PHE A 93 -2.14 4.28 -4.70
C PHE A 93 -0.98 4.18 -3.71
N ALA A 94 0.25 4.17 -4.22
CA ALA A 94 1.46 4.09 -3.39
C ALA A 94 2.08 5.47 -3.23
N PHE A 95 2.32 5.87 -1.99
CA PHE A 95 2.86 7.17 -1.63
C PHE A 95 4.25 7.03 -1.01
N ALA A 96 5.18 7.88 -1.45
CA ALA A 96 6.39 8.14 -0.69
C ALA A 96 6.00 8.98 0.52
N ALA A 97 6.35 8.52 1.70
CA ALA A 97 5.98 9.17 2.95
C ALA A 97 7.16 9.29 3.90
N ASP A 98 7.18 10.39 4.65
CA ASP A 98 8.20 10.65 5.66
C ASP A 98 7.73 10.17 7.03
N LEU A 99 8.67 9.69 7.85
CA LEU A 99 8.41 9.42 9.26
C LEU A 99 8.12 10.73 9.99
N ALA A 100 7.08 10.71 10.82
CA ALA A 100 6.68 11.86 11.63
C ALA A 100 6.51 11.54 13.11
N GLY A 101 6.70 10.28 13.52
CA GLY A 101 6.61 9.86 14.90
C GLY A 101 6.34 8.36 15.05
N PHE A 102 6.35 7.92 16.30
CA PHE A 102 6.07 6.54 16.68
C PHE A 102 5.24 6.50 17.97
N GLU A 103 4.18 5.72 17.97
CA GLU A 103 3.37 5.48 19.16
C GLU A 103 3.81 4.19 19.84
N GLU A 104 4.66 4.33 20.86
CA GLU A 104 5.12 3.18 21.65
C GLU A 104 3.94 2.48 22.35
N GLY A 105 3.92 1.16 22.28
CA GLY A 105 2.88 0.34 22.92
C GLY A 105 1.54 0.28 22.19
N ARG A 106 1.43 0.90 21.02
CA ARG A 106 0.20 0.80 20.22
C ARG A 106 -0.04 -0.65 19.80
N VAL A 107 -1.26 -1.14 20.03
CA VAL A 107 -1.69 -2.44 19.51
C VAL A 107 -1.92 -2.32 18.01
N LEU A 108 -1.26 -3.18 17.24
CA LEU A 108 -1.40 -3.20 15.79
C LEU A 108 -2.69 -3.89 15.37
N ASP A 109 -3.14 -3.62 14.15
CA ASP A 109 -4.33 -4.24 13.58
C ASP A 109 -4.28 -5.76 13.61
N LYS A 110 -5.44 -6.36 13.73
CA LYS A 110 -5.59 -7.83 13.70
C LYS A 110 -5.00 -8.39 12.41
N GLY A 111 -4.20 -9.44 12.56
CA GLY A 111 -3.53 -10.09 11.44
C GLY A 111 -2.12 -9.55 11.18
N ILE A 112 -1.79 -8.39 11.70
CA ILE A 112 -0.43 -7.84 11.64
C ILE A 112 0.39 -8.43 12.78
N LEU A 113 1.48 -9.14 12.46
CA LEU A 113 2.37 -9.72 13.45
C LEU A 113 3.36 -8.68 13.98
N ARG A 114 3.96 -7.92 13.10
CA ARG A 114 4.91 -6.86 13.44
C ARG A 114 5.26 -5.98 12.25
N ALA A 115 5.79 -4.80 12.55
CA ALA A 115 6.50 -3.95 11.58
C ALA A 115 7.97 -4.39 11.51
N VAL A 116 8.54 -4.35 10.31
CA VAL A 116 9.95 -4.68 10.07
C VAL A 116 10.57 -3.65 9.14
N TRP A 117 11.88 -3.49 9.24
CA TRP A 117 12.67 -2.66 8.35
C TRP A 117 13.59 -3.54 7.53
N MET A 118 13.47 -3.48 6.21
CA MET A 118 14.24 -4.31 5.29
C MET A 118 14.85 -3.47 4.18
N THR A 119 16.07 -3.84 3.77
CA THR A 119 16.64 -3.27 2.55
C THR A 119 15.91 -3.84 1.33
N ARG A 120 16.02 -3.14 0.20
CA ARG A 120 15.49 -3.63 -1.07
C ARG A 120 15.99 -5.03 -1.40
N ASP A 121 17.28 -5.28 -1.21
CA ASP A 121 17.89 -6.58 -1.54
C ASP A 121 17.46 -7.71 -0.61
N GLU A 122 17.30 -7.42 0.69
CA GLU A 122 16.72 -8.38 1.63
C GLU A 122 15.30 -8.79 1.22
N LEU A 123 14.47 -7.82 0.80
CA LEU A 123 13.13 -8.11 0.31
C LEU A 123 13.16 -8.90 -1.00
N ALA A 124 14.00 -8.51 -1.94
CA ALA A 124 14.14 -9.19 -3.23
C ALA A 124 14.62 -10.65 -3.10
N ALA A 125 15.32 -10.97 -2.01
CA ALA A 125 15.82 -12.32 -1.74
C ALA A 125 14.73 -13.32 -1.31
N CYS A 126 13.52 -12.85 -0.96
CA CYS A 126 12.43 -13.71 -0.49
C CYS A 126 11.09 -13.44 -1.22
N PRO A 127 11.06 -13.58 -2.56
CA PRO A 127 9.85 -13.27 -3.34
C PRO A 127 8.62 -14.09 -2.95
N GLU A 128 8.82 -15.30 -2.44
CA GLU A 128 7.74 -16.16 -1.95
C GLU A 128 7.01 -15.60 -0.72
N ARG A 129 7.65 -14.67 -0.02
CA ARG A 129 7.05 -13.99 1.14
C ARG A 129 6.27 -12.74 0.77
N HIS A 130 6.37 -12.27 -0.46
CA HIS A 130 5.65 -11.05 -0.85
C HIS A 130 4.15 -11.29 -0.94
N ARG A 131 3.39 -10.38 -0.34
CA ARG A 131 1.91 -10.40 -0.39
C ARG A 131 1.39 -10.35 -1.83
N SER A 132 2.07 -9.59 -2.68
CA SER A 132 1.78 -9.46 -4.11
C SER A 132 3.03 -8.99 -4.87
N PRO A 133 3.03 -9.04 -6.20
CA PRO A 133 4.12 -8.48 -7.01
C PRO A 133 4.33 -6.98 -6.78
N LEU A 134 3.32 -6.27 -6.27
CA LEU A 134 3.40 -4.83 -6.05
C LEU A 134 4.36 -4.45 -4.91
N VAL A 135 4.63 -5.36 -3.98
CA VAL A 135 5.48 -5.07 -2.82
C VAL A 135 6.88 -4.61 -3.23
N LEU A 136 7.56 -5.39 -4.06
CA LEU A 136 8.88 -5.02 -4.56
C LEU A 136 8.79 -3.94 -5.64
N ARG A 137 7.75 -3.97 -6.47
CA ARG A 137 7.57 -3.00 -7.54
C ARG A 137 7.45 -1.56 -7.03
N CYS A 138 6.71 -1.34 -5.96
CA CYS A 138 6.59 -0.02 -5.35
C CYS A 138 7.94 0.51 -4.86
N ILE A 139 8.77 -0.35 -4.28
CA ILE A 139 10.12 0.03 -3.84
C ILE A 139 11.03 0.33 -5.02
N ASP A 140 10.99 -0.50 -6.08
CA ASP A 140 11.81 -0.28 -7.26
C ASP A 140 11.44 1.03 -7.98
N ASP A 141 10.16 1.34 -8.08
CA ASP A 141 9.70 2.61 -8.66
C ASP A 141 10.09 3.80 -7.78
N TYR A 142 10.02 3.65 -6.46
CA TYR A 142 10.51 4.66 -5.52
C TYR A 142 12.02 4.93 -5.71
N LEU A 143 12.82 3.87 -5.79
CA LEU A 143 14.26 3.97 -5.98
C LEU A 143 14.64 4.50 -7.37
N ALA A 144 13.79 4.28 -8.38
CA ALA A 144 13.95 4.87 -9.71
C ALA A 144 13.64 6.38 -9.73
N GLY A 145 13.25 6.96 -8.60
CA GLY A 145 12.98 8.39 -8.47
C GLY A 145 11.57 8.80 -8.91
N ARG A 146 10.64 7.87 -9.06
CA ARG A 146 9.26 8.19 -9.44
C ARG A 146 8.56 8.94 -8.33
N ARG A 147 8.27 10.21 -8.59
CA ARG A 147 7.60 11.13 -7.67
C ARG A 147 6.65 12.00 -8.47
N TYR A 148 5.38 11.89 -8.17
CA TYR A 148 4.35 12.72 -8.78
C TYR A 148 3.74 13.62 -7.71
N PRO A 149 3.44 14.89 -8.06
CA PRO A 149 2.90 15.84 -7.08
C PRO A 149 1.58 15.38 -6.50
N LEU A 150 1.37 15.62 -5.21
CA LEU A 150 0.14 15.24 -4.51
C LEU A 150 -1.09 16.01 -5.02
N ASP A 151 -0.91 17.17 -5.61
CA ASP A 151 -2.00 17.95 -6.21
C ASP A 151 -2.58 17.32 -7.47
N LEU A 152 -1.97 16.25 -7.99
CA LEU A 152 -2.58 15.37 -8.98
C LEU A 152 -3.87 14.72 -8.45
N ILE A 153 -3.92 14.49 -7.14
CA ILE A 153 -5.07 13.88 -6.46
C ILE A 153 -5.88 14.99 -5.81
N ARG A 154 -7.17 15.06 -6.15
CA ARG A 154 -8.10 16.02 -5.57
C ARG A 154 -9.20 15.28 -4.85
N HIS A 155 -9.38 15.62 -3.58
CA HIS A 155 -10.46 15.10 -2.76
C HIS A 155 -11.63 16.09 -2.73
N TYR A 156 -12.82 15.60 -2.95
CA TYR A 156 -14.07 16.37 -2.85
C TYR A 156 -14.91 15.78 -1.72
N ASP A 157 -15.41 16.64 -0.85
CA ASP A 157 -16.30 16.26 0.25
C ASP A 157 -17.76 16.05 -0.24
#